data_aa5849bebae2482f764a9379a1010c6c
#
_entry.id   aa5849bebae2482f764a9379a1010c6c
#
_cell.length_a   1.000
_cell.length_b   1.000
_cell.length_c   1.000
_cell.angle_alpha   90.00
_cell.angle_beta   90.00
_cell.angle_gamma   90.00
#
_symmetry.space_group_name_H-M   'P 1'
#
loop_
_entity.id
_entity.type
_entity.pdbx_description
1 polymer ?
#
loop_
_entity_poly.entity_id
_entity_poly.type
_entity_poly.pdbx_seq_one_letter_code
_entity_poly.pdbx_strand_id
1 'polypeptide(L)'
;PYTALRCDEHTRFLVAEMSARGIGHIRHLTTITAPTVGVVLNVGTAHLGEFGSRENIAQAKGELVEALPSAAEGGVAVLNADDPFVAGMAPRTSAKVVYYSANKPPASDAQYYASDIQLDDVARPSFVLHAPGTDPLPVKLQVFGKHQVSNALAAAAAAIESGMDPQ
;
A
#
# COMPACT_ATOMS: atom_id res chain seq x y z
N PRO A 1 -8.87 8.88 14.24
CA PRO A 1 -10.08 8.66 15.08
C PRO A 1 -11.30 9.41 14.56
N TYR A 2 -11.18 10.73 14.28
CA TYR A 2 -12.33 11.54 13.84
C TYR A 2 -12.99 11.03 12.56
N THR A 3 -12.21 10.60 11.58
CA THR A 3 -12.72 10.03 10.32
C THR A 3 -13.54 8.76 10.56
N ALA A 4 -13.07 7.87 11.45
CA ALA A 4 -13.79 6.65 11.79
C ALA A 4 -15.14 6.92 12.47
N LEU A 5 -15.26 8.00 13.26
CA LEU A 5 -16.52 8.42 13.88
C LEU A 5 -17.58 8.92 12.89
N ARG A 6 -17.21 9.16 11.63
CA ARG A 6 -18.14 9.57 10.57
C ARG A 6 -18.70 8.38 9.78
N CYS A 7 -18.22 7.17 10.03
CA CYS A 7 -18.79 5.97 9.42
C CYS A 7 -20.18 5.68 10.01
N ASP A 8 -21.08 5.28 9.14
CA ASP A 8 -22.45 4.90 9.44
C ASP A 8 -22.81 3.56 8.75
N GLU A 9 -24.06 3.14 8.84
CA GLU A 9 -24.59 1.90 8.25
C GLU A 9 -24.53 1.86 6.71
N HIS A 10 -24.33 2.99 6.04
CA HIS A 10 -24.20 3.10 4.59
C HIS A 10 -22.73 3.11 4.13
N THR A 11 -21.78 3.24 5.05
CA THR A 11 -20.34 3.29 4.75
C THR A 11 -19.84 1.92 4.33
N ARG A 12 -19.46 1.77 3.06
CA ARG A 12 -18.93 0.52 2.52
C ARG A 12 -17.42 0.39 2.70
N PHE A 13 -16.69 1.49 2.61
CA PHE A 13 -15.24 1.51 2.70
C PHE A 13 -14.78 2.69 3.56
N LEU A 14 -13.85 2.43 4.47
CA LEU A 14 -13.10 3.44 5.21
C LEU A 14 -11.65 3.39 4.74
N VAL A 15 -11.18 4.44 4.08
CA VAL A 15 -9.75 4.61 3.75
C VAL A 15 -9.14 5.55 4.78
N ALA A 16 -8.28 5.02 5.64
CA ALA A 16 -7.67 5.75 6.73
C ALA A 16 -6.15 5.82 6.56
N GLU A 17 -5.60 7.04 6.48
CA GLU A 17 -4.17 7.26 6.59
C GLU A 17 -3.75 7.17 8.05
N MET A 18 -2.72 6.36 8.33
CA MET A 18 -2.15 6.19 9.66
C MET A 18 -0.75 6.78 9.72
N SER A 19 -0.54 7.70 10.64
CA SER A 19 0.73 8.36 10.88
C SER A 19 1.32 7.94 12.22
N ALA A 20 2.65 7.76 12.26
CA ALA A 20 3.38 7.43 13.47
C ALA A 20 4.54 8.42 13.70
N ARG A 21 4.78 8.74 14.98
CA ARG A 21 5.98 9.42 15.47
C ARG A 21 6.79 8.54 16.41
N GLY A 22 6.41 7.27 16.54
CA GLY A 22 7.05 6.27 17.39
C GLY A 22 6.42 4.90 17.26
N ILE A 23 7.11 3.89 17.77
CA ILE A 23 6.63 2.52 17.87
C ILE A 23 5.40 2.46 18.79
N GLY A 24 4.40 1.66 18.44
CA GLY A 24 3.12 1.53 19.15
C GLY A 24 2.02 2.45 18.64
N HIS A 25 2.33 3.51 17.88
CA HIS A 25 1.33 4.46 17.39
C HIS A 25 0.40 3.85 16.33
N ILE A 26 0.94 3.13 15.36
CA ILE A 26 0.12 2.44 14.34
C ILE A 26 -0.70 1.34 15.01
N ARG A 27 -0.12 0.55 15.90
CA ARG A 27 -0.84 -0.47 16.67
C ARG A 27 -2.03 0.12 17.43
N HIS A 28 -1.87 1.28 18.07
CA HIS A 28 -2.99 1.96 18.71
C HIS A 28 -4.08 2.38 17.71
N LEU A 29 -3.69 2.91 16.54
CA LEU A 29 -4.66 3.31 15.52
C LEU A 29 -5.42 2.12 14.94
N THR A 30 -4.77 0.96 14.80
CA THR A 30 -5.44 -0.26 14.30
C THR A 30 -6.50 -0.79 15.27
N THR A 31 -6.38 -0.56 16.59
CA THR A 31 -7.45 -0.92 17.55
C THR A 31 -8.73 -0.10 17.34
N ILE A 32 -8.62 1.08 16.71
CA ILE A 32 -9.75 1.97 16.44
C ILE A 32 -10.43 1.65 15.12
N THR A 33 -9.63 1.32 14.09
CA THR A 33 -10.10 1.17 12.71
C THR A 33 -10.31 -0.27 12.28
N ALA A 34 -9.71 -1.23 12.99
CA ALA A 34 -9.75 -2.66 12.68
C ALA A 34 -9.57 -2.95 11.16
N PRO A 35 -8.43 -2.56 10.55
CA PRO A 35 -8.27 -2.65 9.10
C PRO A 35 -8.25 -4.10 8.63
N THR A 36 -8.89 -4.38 7.50
CA THR A 36 -8.83 -5.67 6.80
C THR A 36 -7.80 -5.64 5.67
N VAL A 37 -7.55 -4.47 5.09
CA VAL A 37 -6.51 -4.27 4.09
C VAL A 37 -5.50 -3.25 4.61
N GLY A 38 -4.23 -3.64 4.66
CA GLY A 38 -3.12 -2.76 5.06
C GLY A 38 -2.20 -2.49 3.89
N VAL A 39 -1.95 -1.21 3.61
CA VAL A 39 -1.06 -0.78 2.52
C VAL A 39 0.18 -0.12 3.09
N VAL A 40 1.37 -0.62 2.76
CA VAL A 40 2.64 0.00 3.15
C VAL A 40 3.39 0.44 1.91
N LEU A 41 3.55 1.76 1.75
CA LEU A 41 4.12 2.35 0.52
C LEU A 41 5.64 2.31 0.50
N ASN A 42 6.27 2.79 1.56
CA ASN A 42 7.74 2.85 1.65
C ASN A 42 8.21 3.07 3.10
N VAL A 43 9.49 2.80 3.33
CA VAL A 43 10.23 3.21 4.53
C VAL A 43 11.25 4.27 4.10
N GLY A 44 10.79 5.52 4.02
CA GLY A 44 11.63 6.66 3.70
C GLY A 44 12.51 7.11 4.89
N THR A 45 13.07 8.31 4.74
CA THR A 45 13.85 8.98 5.79
C THR A 45 13.07 10.07 6.52
N ALA A 46 11.79 10.26 6.18
CA ALA A 46 10.92 11.18 6.88
C ALA A 46 10.82 10.79 8.36
N HIS A 47 10.88 11.78 9.25
CA HIS A 47 10.86 11.59 10.71
C HIS A 47 12.05 10.80 11.28
N LEU A 48 13.18 10.69 10.55
CA LEU A 48 14.36 9.98 11.02
C LEU A 48 14.86 10.52 12.39
N GLY A 49 14.74 11.83 12.61
CA GLY A 49 15.09 12.46 13.89
C GLY A 49 14.21 12.01 15.07
N GLU A 50 12.95 11.63 14.83
CA GLU A 50 12.01 11.15 15.85
C GLU A 50 12.20 9.66 16.12
N PHE A 51 12.47 8.87 15.07
CA PHE A 51 12.62 7.42 15.15
C PHE A 51 14.06 6.95 15.39
N GLY A 52 15.05 7.80 15.13
CA GLY A 52 16.47 7.49 15.26
C GLY A 52 17.07 6.63 14.15
N SER A 53 16.30 5.71 13.54
CA SER A 53 16.77 4.86 12.43
C SER A 53 15.64 4.46 11.47
N ARG A 54 16.00 3.99 10.26
CA ARG A 54 15.04 3.45 9.29
C ARG A 54 14.44 2.13 9.76
N GLU A 55 15.18 1.35 10.50
CA GLU A 55 14.72 0.10 11.12
C GLU A 55 13.57 0.37 12.09
N ASN A 56 13.67 1.41 12.90
CA ASN A 56 12.60 1.83 13.81
C ASN A 56 11.36 2.33 13.05
N ILE A 57 11.54 3.04 11.93
CA ILE A 57 10.43 3.42 11.05
C ILE A 57 9.78 2.18 10.46
N ALA A 58 10.57 1.20 10.00
CA ALA A 58 10.07 -0.06 9.47
C ALA A 58 9.35 -0.87 10.58
N GLN A 59 9.88 -0.88 11.80
CA GLN A 59 9.24 -1.53 12.93
C GLN A 59 7.85 -0.91 13.20
N ALA A 60 7.75 0.41 13.27
CA ALA A 60 6.49 1.10 13.52
C ALA A 60 5.48 0.91 12.38
N LYS A 61 5.90 1.04 11.11
CA LYS A 61 5.00 0.83 9.96
C LYS A 61 4.53 -0.61 9.84
N GLY A 62 5.37 -1.58 10.19
CA GLY A 62 5.03 -2.99 10.19
C GLY A 62 3.97 -3.37 11.22
N GLU A 63 3.71 -2.55 12.25
CA GLU A 63 2.58 -2.75 13.16
C GLU A 63 1.22 -2.81 12.44
N LEU A 64 1.12 -2.17 11.25
CA LEU A 64 -0.07 -2.25 10.42
C LEU A 64 -0.31 -3.69 9.94
N VAL A 65 0.71 -4.33 9.38
CA VAL A 65 0.54 -5.68 8.83
C VAL A 65 0.39 -6.75 9.93
N GLU A 66 0.98 -6.51 11.12
CA GLU A 66 0.79 -7.36 12.29
C GLU A 66 -0.65 -7.36 12.83
N ALA A 67 -1.36 -6.25 12.63
CA ALA A 67 -2.72 -6.07 13.11
C ALA A 67 -3.81 -6.59 12.16
N LEU A 68 -3.44 -7.02 10.94
CA LEU A 68 -4.39 -7.53 9.97
C LEU A 68 -4.93 -8.91 10.39
N PRO A 69 -6.20 -9.20 10.06
CA PRO A 69 -6.72 -10.55 10.18
C PRO A 69 -5.93 -11.54 9.34
N SER A 70 -6.07 -12.83 9.63
CA SER A 70 -5.47 -13.87 8.78
C SER A 70 -6.06 -13.86 7.36
N ALA A 71 -5.36 -14.47 6.40
CA ALA A 71 -5.86 -14.63 5.03
C ALA A 71 -7.21 -15.37 4.98
N ALA A 72 -7.43 -16.34 5.89
CA ALA A 72 -8.68 -17.06 6.01
C ALA A 72 -9.85 -16.18 6.49
N GLU A 73 -9.54 -15.10 7.20
CA GLU A 73 -10.49 -14.09 7.69
C GLU A 73 -10.59 -12.87 6.76
N GLY A 74 -9.96 -12.94 5.58
CA GLY A 74 -10.00 -11.88 4.57
C GLY A 74 -8.96 -10.77 4.74
N GLY A 75 -7.96 -10.95 5.59
CA GLY A 75 -6.87 -9.98 5.74
C GLY A 75 -5.96 -9.93 4.51
N VAL A 76 -5.58 -8.71 4.08
CA VAL A 76 -4.69 -8.48 2.94
C VAL A 76 -3.63 -7.45 3.29
N ALA A 77 -2.36 -7.79 3.07
CA ALA A 77 -1.21 -6.89 3.17
C ALA A 77 -0.71 -6.54 1.76
N VAL A 78 -0.85 -5.28 1.35
CA VAL A 78 -0.35 -4.74 0.08
C VAL A 78 1.01 -4.11 0.33
N LEU A 79 2.07 -4.73 -0.20
CA LEU A 79 3.46 -4.38 0.10
C LEU A 79 4.22 -3.94 -1.15
N ASN A 80 5.03 -2.90 -1.00
CA ASN A 80 5.94 -2.44 -2.05
C ASN A 80 7.16 -3.37 -2.14
N ALA A 81 7.26 -4.14 -3.22
CA ALA A 81 8.41 -5.01 -3.49
C ALA A 81 9.71 -4.25 -3.82
N ASP A 82 9.59 -2.98 -4.21
CA ASP A 82 10.73 -2.12 -4.57
C ASP A 82 11.44 -1.53 -3.34
N ASP A 83 10.82 -1.63 -2.15
CA ASP A 83 11.41 -1.19 -0.89
C ASP A 83 11.74 -2.42 -0.01
N PRO A 84 13.03 -2.72 0.23
CA PRO A 84 13.43 -3.92 0.99
C PRO A 84 12.88 -3.97 2.42
N PHE A 85 12.70 -2.82 3.07
CA PHE A 85 12.11 -2.76 4.40
C PHE A 85 10.62 -3.13 4.38
N VAL A 86 9.90 -2.71 3.33
CA VAL A 86 8.48 -3.03 3.17
C VAL A 86 8.32 -4.50 2.75
N ALA A 87 9.08 -4.96 1.77
CA ALA A 87 9.07 -6.37 1.35
C ALA A 87 9.39 -7.32 2.52
N GLY A 88 10.33 -6.93 3.39
CA GLY A 88 10.69 -7.66 4.60
C GLY A 88 9.61 -7.73 5.68
N MET A 89 8.46 -7.06 5.51
CA MET A 89 7.34 -7.14 6.47
C MET A 89 6.45 -8.36 6.26
N ALA A 90 6.54 -9.06 5.12
CA ALA A 90 5.70 -10.22 4.82
C ALA A 90 5.68 -11.30 5.91
N PRO A 91 6.80 -11.69 6.54
CA PRO A 91 6.79 -12.69 7.61
C PRO A 91 6.11 -12.22 8.90
N ARG A 92 5.74 -10.95 9.02
CA ARG A 92 5.14 -10.36 10.22
C ARG A 92 3.60 -10.47 10.24
N THR A 93 2.99 -11.07 9.21
CA THR A 93 1.54 -11.19 9.11
C THR A 93 1.12 -12.60 8.67
N SER A 94 -0.10 -13.00 9.06
CA SER A 94 -0.81 -14.16 8.53
C SER A 94 -1.85 -13.78 7.46
N ALA A 95 -1.96 -12.51 7.12
CA ALA A 95 -2.81 -12.02 6.04
C ALA A 95 -2.30 -12.50 4.66
N LYS A 96 -3.14 -12.43 3.64
CA LYS A 96 -2.71 -12.61 2.25
C LYS A 96 -1.74 -11.48 1.89
N VAL A 97 -0.50 -11.83 1.53
CA VAL A 97 0.47 -10.84 1.05
C VAL A 97 0.35 -10.70 -0.45
N VAL A 98 0.22 -9.48 -0.93
CA VAL A 98 0.31 -9.11 -2.33
C VAL A 98 1.37 -8.04 -2.53
N TYR A 99 2.20 -8.19 -3.55
CA TYR A 99 3.27 -7.26 -3.85
C TYR A 99 2.95 -6.42 -5.08
N TYR A 100 3.38 -5.16 -5.05
CA TYR A 100 3.41 -4.31 -6.23
C TYR A 100 4.81 -3.78 -6.51
N SER A 101 5.10 -3.48 -7.79
CA SER A 101 6.39 -2.97 -8.25
C SER A 101 6.24 -1.97 -9.39
N ALA A 102 6.92 -0.82 -9.27
CA ALA A 102 7.07 0.19 -10.32
C ALA A 102 8.46 0.16 -10.98
N ASN A 103 9.33 -0.79 -10.61
CA ASN A 103 10.66 -0.95 -11.18
C ASN A 103 10.61 -1.57 -12.59
N LYS A 104 11.72 -1.43 -13.32
CA LYS A 104 11.90 -2.02 -14.63
C LYS A 104 13.24 -2.79 -14.68
N PRO A 105 13.23 -4.13 -14.75
CA PRO A 105 12.05 -5.02 -14.69
C PRO A 105 11.33 -4.94 -13.32
N PRO A 106 10.05 -5.32 -13.24
CA PRO A 106 9.36 -5.41 -11.97
C PRO A 106 9.99 -6.49 -11.09
N ALA A 107 9.80 -6.39 -9.77
CA ALA A 107 10.20 -7.45 -8.84
C ALA A 107 9.49 -8.77 -9.22
N SER A 108 10.22 -9.90 -9.12
CA SER A 108 9.77 -11.21 -9.66
C SER A 108 8.50 -11.75 -9.04
N ASP A 109 8.20 -11.34 -7.82
CA ASP A 109 7.03 -11.76 -7.02
C ASP A 109 5.91 -10.73 -6.99
N ALA A 110 6.07 -9.60 -7.72
CA ALA A 110 5.03 -8.58 -7.82
C ALA A 110 3.85 -9.07 -8.68
N GLN A 111 2.65 -9.12 -8.07
CA GLN A 111 1.40 -9.42 -8.75
C GLN A 111 0.81 -8.20 -9.46
N TYR A 112 1.10 -7.00 -8.95
CA TYR A 112 0.68 -5.72 -9.51
C TYR A 112 1.92 -4.96 -9.98
N TYR A 113 1.99 -4.63 -11.25
CA TYR A 113 3.16 -3.89 -11.76
C TYR A 113 2.81 -3.00 -12.94
N ALA A 114 3.72 -2.06 -13.22
CA ALA A 114 3.60 -1.14 -14.35
C ALA A 114 4.62 -1.48 -15.45
N SER A 115 4.16 -1.44 -16.70
CA SER A 115 5.05 -1.39 -17.88
C SER A 115 4.83 -0.08 -18.65
N ASP A 116 5.73 0.21 -19.59
CA ASP A 116 5.64 1.35 -20.51
C ASP A 116 5.41 2.70 -19.85
N ILE A 117 6.08 2.91 -18.69
CA ILE A 117 5.97 4.15 -17.93
C ILE A 117 6.57 5.31 -18.75
N GLN A 118 5.76 6.30 -19.02
CA GLN A 118 6.11 7.55 -19.70
C GLN A 118 5.67 8.75 -18.88
N LEU A 119 6.36 9.87 -19.03
CA LEU A 119 5.97 11.15 -18.46
C LEU A 119 5.69 12.12 -19.58
N ASP A 120 4.61 12.87 -19.48
CA ASP A 120 4.33 13.98 -20.42
C ASP A 120 5.16 15.24 -20.05
N ASP A 121 5.00 16.31 -20.84
CA ASP A 121 5.77 17.55 -20.73
C ASP A 121 5.62 18.25 -19.35
N VAL A 122 4.59 17.91 -18.60
CA VAL A 122 4.34 18.40 -17.23
C VAL A 122 4.53 17.31 -16.19
N ALA A 123 5.25 16.23 -16.54
CA ALA A 123 5.61 15.11 -15.66
C ALA A 123 4.39 14.33 -15.11
N ARG A 124 3.28 14.25 -15.84
CA ARG A 124 2.18 13.34 -15.49
C ARG A 124 2.47 11.96 -16.08
N PRO A 125 2.42 10.89 -15.28
CA PRO A 125 2.73 9.56 -15.76
C PRO A 125 1.56 8.90 -16.50
N SER A 126 1.90 8.15 -17.56
CA SER A 126 1.08 7.13 -18.18
C SER A 126 1.83 5.80 -18.16
N PHE A 127 1.11 4.70 -18.03
CA PHE A 127 1.68 3.35 -17.96
C PHE A 127 0.62 2.30 -18.27
N VAL A 128 1.06 1.05 -18.45
CA VAL A 128 0.18 -0.11 -18.50
C VAL A 128 0.18 -0.79 -17.14
N LEU A 129 -0.98 -0.89 -16.51
CA LEU A 129 -1.19 -1.65 -15.28
C LEU A 129 -1.37 -3.12 -15.61
N HIS A 130 -0.61 -3.97 -14.93
CA HIS A 130 -0.79 -5.43 -14.90
C HIS A 130 -1.28 -5.84 -13.53
N ALA A 131 -2.38 -6.61 -13.50
CA ALA A 131 -2.99 -7.14 -12.28
C ALA A 131 -3.48 -8.57 -12.49
N PRO A 132 -3.59 -9.40 -11.44
CA PRO A 132 -4.06 -10.76 -11.55
C PRO A 132 -5.47 -10.87 -12.16
N GLY A 133 -5.64 -11.78 -13.12
CA GLY A 133 -6.96 -12.09 -13.70
C GLY A 133 -7.55 -10.99 -14.60
N THR A 134 -6.75 -10.00 -15.00
CA THR A 134 -7.19 -8.91 -15.89
C THR A 134 -6.27 -8.79 -17.10
N ASP A 135 -6.83 -8.29 -18.20
CA ASP A 135 -6.01 -7.84 -19.32
C ASP A 135 -5.22 -6.59 -18.93
N PRO A 136 -4.06 -6.35 -19.56
CA PRO A 136 -3.28 -5.14 -19.30
C PRO A 136 -4.08 -3.86 -19.55
N LEU A 137 -4.14 -2.95 -18.58
CA LEU A 137 -4.96 -1.75 -18.61
C LEU A 137 -4.11 -0.50 -18.81
N PRO A 138 -4.37 0.34 -19.84
CA PRO A 138 -3.72 1.63 -19.99
C PRO A 138 -4.23 2.62 -18.92
N VAL A 139 -3.28 3.23 -18.20
CA VAL A 139 -3.56 4.21 -17.14
C VAL A 139 -2.87 5.53 -17.46
N LYS A 140 -3.61 6.65 -17.29
CA LYS A 140 -3.06 8.00 -17.37
C LYS A 140 -3.43 8.77 -16.11
N LEU A 141 -2.43 9.18 -15.33
CA LEU A 141 -2.66 9.94 -14.09
C LEU A 141 -2.74 11.45 -14.39
N GLN A 142 -3.50 12.16 -13.57
CA GLN A 142 -3.60 13.61 -13.60
C GLN A 142 -2.69 14.31 -12.57
N VAL A 143 -1.95 13.51 -11.77
CA VAL A 143 -1.00 13.97 -10.77
C VAL A 143 0.43 13.92 -11.31
N PHE A 144 1.35 14.69 -10.71
CA PHE A 144 2.70 14.90 -11.21
C PHE A 144 3.73 14.03 -10.49
N GLY A 145 4.71 13.56 -11.25
CA GLY A 145 5.89 12.86 -10.74
C GLY A 145 5.83 11.34 -10.90
N LYS A 146 6.97 10.75 -11.27
CA LYS A 146 7.12 9.31 -11.52
C LYS A 146 6.71 8.45 -10.31
N HIS A 147 6.92 8.94 -9.07
CA HIS A 147 6.55 8.23 -7.85
C HIS A 147 5.04 7.95 -7.74
N GLN A 148 4.21 8.70 -8.46
CA GLN A 148 2.76 8.47 -8.49
C GLN A 148 2.38 7.15 -9.16
N VAL A 149 3.26 6.56 -9.98
CA VAL A 149 3.03 5.21 -10.54
C VAL A 149 2.98 4.18 -9.41
N SER A 150 3.94 4.23 -8.48
CA SER A 150 3.97 3.34 -7.31
C SER A 150 2.73 3.54 -6.42
N ASN A 151 2.33 4.79 -6.18
CA ASN A 151 1.13 5.10 -5.41
C ASN A 151 -0.14 4.56 -6.09
N ALA A 152 -0.24 4.71 -7.42
CA ALA A 152 -1.38 4.19 -8.20
C ALA A 152 -1.44 2.66 -8.19
N LEU A 153 -0.31 1.97 -8.28
CA LEU A 153 -0.24 0.51 -8.16
C LEU A 153 -0.72 0.03 -6.79
N ALA A 154 -0.28 0.70 -5.72
CA ALA A 154 -0.74 0.40 -4.37
C ALA A 154 -2.25 0.59 -4.20
N ALA A 155 -2.79 1.68 -4.75
CA ALA A 155 -4.22 1.97 -4.72
C ALA A 155 -5.02 0.95 -5.54
N ALA A 156 -4.54 0.58 -6.75
CA ALA A 156 -5.17 -0.43 -7.59
C ALA A 156 -5.18 -1.80 -6.89
N ALA A 157 -4.04 -2.22 -6.32
CA ALA A 157 -3.97 -3.47 -5.58
C ALA A 157 -4.95 -3.49 -4.40
N ALA A 158 -4.99 -2.43 -3.58
CA ALA A 158 -5.92 -2.34 -2.45
C ALA A 158 -7.39 -2.38 -2.91
N ALA A 159 -7.74 -1.70 -4.00
CA ALA A 159 -9.09 -1.64 -4.52
C ALA A 159 -9.54 -3.00 -5.08
N ILE A 160 -8.71 -3.65 -5.90
CA ILE A 160 -9.00 -4.95 -6.51
C ILE A 160 -9.10 -6.03 -5.43
N GLU A 161 -8.18 -6.06 -4.47
CA GLU A 161 -8.24 -7.00 -3.34
C GLU A 161 -9.43 -6.73 -2.40
N SER A 162 -10.02 -5.54 -2.45
CA SER A 162 -11.28 -5.21 -1.76
C SER A 162 -12.53 -5.52 -2.59
N GLY A 163 -12.39 -6.16 -3.76
CA GLY A 163 -13.50 -6.59 -4.62
C GLY A 163 -13.93 -5.57 -5.68
N MET A 164 -13.10 -4.57 -6.00
CA MET A 164 -13.35 -3.70 -7.16
C MET A 164 -13.08 -4.47 -8.45
N ASP A 165 -14.01 -4.36 -9.41
CA ASP A 165 -13.77 -4.77 -10.79
C ASP A 165 -12.85 -3.74 -11.46
N PRO A 166 -11.70 -4.14 -12.01
CA PRO A 166 -10.76 -3.22 -12.64
C PRO A 166 -11.17 -2.77 -14.05
N GLN A 167 -12.27 -3.29 -14.62
CA GLN A 167 -12.76 -2.95 -15.97
C GLN A 167 -13.68 -1.71 -15.98
#